data_810b28ea7fbb1df713880b4e27d82e30
#
_entry.id   810b28ea7fbb1df713880b4e27d82e30
#
_cell.length_a   1.000
_cell.length_b   1.000
_cell.length_c   1.000
_cell.angle_alpha   90.00
_cell.angle_beta   90.00
_cell.angle_gamma   90.00
#
_symmetry.space_group_name_H-M   'P 1'
#
loop_
_entity.id
_entity.type
_entity.pdbx_description
1 polymer ?
#
loop_
_entity_poly.entity_id
_entity_poly.type
_entity_poly.pdbx_seq_one_letter_code
_entity_poly.pdbx_strand_id
1 'polypeptide(L)'
;PPIRLCLNSISTILMYAQLEVTYKFLHVVTNRVKKLEGIGIYILNSESFDERTIAMIKQLMNMVIEVRVEDQRMPVERDFRIVGIRGRTTPWIRYFYDDGTLTIEE
;
A
#
# COMPACT_ATOMS: atom_id res chain seq x y z
N PRO A 1 -23.48 -5.97 7.36
CA PRO A 1 -22.32 -5.16 7.70
C PRO A 1 -21.30 -5.15 6.57
N PRO A 2 -20.60 -4.06 6.35
CA PRO A 2 -19.60 -3.99 5.30
C PRO A 2 -18.46 -4.95 5.56
N ILE A 3 -17.97 -5.58 4.50
CA ILE A 3 -16.84 -6.48 4.57
C ILE A 3 -15.55 -5.68 4.64
N ARG A 4 -14.63 -6.13 5.46
CA ARG A 4 -13.29 -5.56 5.56
C ARG A 4 -12.28 -6.67 5.32
N LEU A 5 -11.40 -6.45 4.37
CA LEU A 5 -10.37 -7.41 4.01
C LEU A 5 -9.00 -6.77 4.21
N CYS A 6 -8.08 -7.50 4.82
CA CYS A 6 -6.68 -7.10 4.87
C CYS A 6 -5.83 -8.24 4.33
N LEU A 7 -5.11 -7.97 3.26
CA LEU A 7 -4.19 -8.92 2.67
C LEU A 7 -2.74 -8.52 3.01
N ASN A 8 -2.17 -9.23 3.95
CA ASN A 8 -0.80 -9.02 4.39
C ASN A 8 0.00 -10.28 4.05
N SER A 9 0.68 -10.37 2.94
CA SER A 9 0.92 -9.24 2.03
C SER A 9 0.93 -9.75 0.58
N ILE A 10 0.75 -8.82 -0.35
CA ILE A 10 0.91 -9.12 -1.77
C ILE A 10 2.33 -9.61 -2.06
N SER A 11 3.31 -9.09 -1.34
CA SER A 11 4.72 -9.48 -1.50
C SER A 11 4.91 -10.98 -1.34
N THR A 12 4.23 -11.59 -0.38
CA THR A 12 4.32 -13.04 -0.15
C THR A 12 3.76 -13.81 -1.35
N ILE A 13 2.65 -13.35 -1.91
CA ILE A 13 2.05 -14.02 -3.07
C ILE A 13 3.00 -13.93 -4.27
N LEU A 14 3.60 -12.76 -4.51
CA LEU A 14 4.52 -12.55 -5.62
C LEU A 14 5.79 -13.37 -5.51
N MET A 15 6.16 -13.82 -4.32
CA MET A 15 7.31 -14.71 -4.14
C MET A 15 7.05 -16.11 -4.66
N TYR A 16 5.79 -16.53 -4.71
CA TYR A 16 5.42 -17.89 -5.09
C TYR A 16 4.61 -17.98 -6.38
N ALA A 17 4.13 -16.86 -6.90
CA ALA A 17 3.31 -16.83 -8.10
C ALA A 17 3.83 -15.78 -9.08
N GLN A 18 3.61 -16.01 -10.37
CA GLN A 18 3.98 -15.04 -11.39
C GLN A 18 3.12 -13.78 -11.28
N LEU A 19 3.65 -12.68 -11.78
CA LEU A 19 2.97 -11.40 -11.73
C LEU A 19 1.57 -11.46 -12.36
N GLU A 20 1.46 -12.08 -13.53
CA GLU A 20 0.20 -12.19 -14.24
C GLU A 20 -0.87 -12.94 -13.44
N VAL A 21 -0.46 -14.00 -12.76
CA VAL A 21 -1.37 -14.80 -11.91
C VAL A 21 -1.79 -13.97 -10.70
N THR A 22 -0.85 -13.31 -10.07
CA THR A 22 -1.13 -12.45 -8.91
C THR A 22 -2.05 -11.30 -9.29
N TYR A 23 -1.80 -10.67 -10.43
CA TYR A 23 -2.63 -9.58 -10.93
C TYR A 23 -4.08 -10.03 -11.14
N LYS A 24 -4.29 -11.17 -11.80
CA LYS A 24 -5.63 -11.70 -12.02
C LYS A 24 -6.35 -12.00 -10.70
N PHE A 25 -5.63 -12.59 -9.75
CA PHE A 25 -6.17 -12.87 -8.43
C PHE A 25 -6.61 -11.59 -7.73
N LEU A 26 -5.76 -10.58 -7.70
CA LEU A 26 -6.07 -9.30 -7.08
C LEU A 26 -7.21 -8.57 -7.79
N HIS A 27 -7.26 -8.67 -9.12
CA HIS A 27 -8.35 -8.08 -9.89
C HIS A 27 -9.70 -8.64 -9.46
N VAL A 28 -9.77 -9.96 -9.28
CA VAL A 28 -11.00 -10.62 -8.82
C VAL A 28 -11.32 -10.20 -7.39
N VAL A 29 -10.34 -10.22 -6.50
CA VAL A 29 -10.55 -9.90 -5.08
C VAL A 29 -10.98 -8.45 -4.91
N THR A 30 -10.30 -7.51 -5.56
CA THR A 30 -10.64 -6.09 -5.44
C THR A 30 -12.03 -5.79 -5.98
N ASN A 31 -12.42 -6.42 -7.09
CA ASN A 31 -13.75 -6.24 -7.64
C ASN A 31 -14.84 -6.81 -6.73
N ARG A 32 -14.59 -7.96 -6.13
CA ARG A 32 -15.56 -8.55 -5.21
C ARG A 32 -15.74 -7.71 -3.95
N VAL A 33 -14.65 -7.17 -3.42
CA VAL A 33 -14.72 -6.28 -2.27
C VAL A 33 -15.54 -5.04 -2.61
N LYS A 34 -15.34 -4.47 -3.79
CA LYS A 34 -16.13 -3.31 -4.24
C LYS A 34 -17.61 -3.62 -4.37
N LYS A 35 -17.95 -4.78 -4.97
CA LYS A 35 -19.35 -5.18 -5.14
C LYS A 35 -20.06 -5.37 -3.81
N LEU A 36 -19.33 -5.76 -2.79
CA LEU A 36 -19.86 -5.95 -1.45
C LEU A 36 -19.82 -4.67 -0.62
N GLU A 37 -19.47 -3.55 -1.26
CA GLU A 37 -19.31 -2.26 -0.59
C GLU A 37 -18.34 -2.31 0.58
N GLY A 38 -17.32 -3.16 0.45
CA GLY A 38 -16.32 -3.35 1.48
C GLY A 38 -15.09 -2.48 1.30
N ILE A 39 -14.18 -2.62 2.24
CA ILE A 39 -12.88 -1.96 2.22
C ILE A 39 -11.80 -3.03 2.22
N GLY A 40 -10.87 -2.93 1.26
CA GLY A 40 -9.71 -3.81 1.20
C GLY A 40 -8.43 -3.03 1.44
N ILE A 41 -7.56 -3.58 2.25
CA ILE A 41 -6.22 -3.04 2.50
C ILE A 41 -5.22 -4.08 2.04
N TYR A 42 -4.31 -3.67 1.15
CA TYR A 42 -3.36 -4.57 0.51
C TYR A 42 -1.95 -4.03 0.77
N ILE A 43 -1.08 -4.87 1.33
CA ILE A 43 0.25 -4.44 1.74
C ILE A 43 1.29 -5.00 0.78
N LEU A 44 2.19 -4.13 0.31
CA LEU A 44 3.26 -4.49 -0.61
C LEU A 44 4.56 -3.84 -0.17
N ASN A 45 5.62 -4.63 -0.07
CA ASN A 45 6.96 -4.11 0.16
C ASN A 45 7.57 -3.72 -1.20
N SER A 46 7.59 -2.42 -1.50
CA SER A 46 8.00 -1.93 -2.80
C SER A 46 9.49 -2.12 -3.10
N GLU A 47 10.32 -2.24 -2.08
CA GLU A 47 11.77 -2.41 -2.28
C GLU A 47 12.13 -3.75 -2.90
N SER A 48 11.26 -4.75 -2.79
CA SER A 48 11.50 -6.09 -3.28
C SER A 48 11.12 -6.31 -4.73
N PHE A 49 10.50 -5.33 -5.39
CA PHE A 49 9.95 -5.52 -6.73
C PHE A 49 10.30 -4.37 -7.66
N ASP A 50 10.28 -4.65 -8.97
CA ASP A 50 10.59 -3.63 -9.97
C ASP A 50 9.43 -2.64 -10.16
N GLU A 51 9.70 -1.54 -10.83
CA GLU A 51 8.73 -0.48 -11.03
C GLU A 51 7.51 -0.93 -11.83
N ARG A 52 7.72 -1.83 -12.80
CA ARG A 52 6.62 -2.35 -13.62
C ARG A 52 5.63 -3.15 -12.77
N THR A 53 6.15 -4.02 -11.91
CA THR A 53 5.32 -4.83 -11.02
C THR A 53 4.48 -3.94 -10.10
N ILE A 54 5.15 -2.95 -9.50
CA ILE A 54 4.47 -2.02 -8.59
C ILE A 54 3.41 -1.21 -9.33
N ALA A 55 3.71 -0.72 -10.52
CA ALA A 55 2.77 0.06 -11.31
C ALA A 55 1.53 -0.75 -11.69
N MET A 56 1.70 -2.02 -12.06
CA MET A 56 0.58 -2.89 -12.39
C MET A 56 -0.34 -3.12 -11.19
N ILE A 57 0.25 -3.35 -10.03
CA ILE A 57 -0.54 -3.56 -8.81
C ILE A 57 -1.28 -2.28 -8.42
N LYS A 58 -0.62 -1.13 -8.51
CA LYS A 58 -1.24 0.16 -8.19
C LYS A 58 -2.47 0.45 -9.03
N GLN A 59 -2.52 -0.01 -10.27
CA GLN A 59 -3.67 0.21 -11.15
C GLN A 59 -4.97 -0.38 -10.61
N LEU A 60 -4.88 -1.38 -9.75
CA LEU A 60 -6.04 -2.02 -9.15
C LEU A 60 -6.57 -1.28 -7.93
N MET A 61 -5.83 -0.30 -7.44
CA MET A 61 -6.11 0.37 -6.16
C MET A 61 -6.81 1.70 -6.37
N ASN A 62 -7.70 2.04 -5.45
CA ASN A 62 -8.38 3.32 -5.44
C ASN A 62 -7.51 4.41 -4.83
N MET A 63 -6.67 4.03 -3.87
CA MET A 63 -5.80 4.94 -3.16
C MET A 63 -4.55 4.19 -2.76
N VAL A 64 -3.41 4.83 -2.80
CA VAL A 64 -2.15 4.25 -2.38
C VAL A 64 -1.54 5.12 -1.30
N ILE A 65 -1.14 4.50 -0.20
CA ILE A 65 -0.36 5.16 0.84
C ILE A 65 1.07 4.66 0.69
N GLU A 66 1.96 5.57 0.36
CA GLU A 66 3.38 5.26 0.23
C GLU A 66 4.08 5.66 1.51
N VAL A 67 4.92 4.77 2.03
CA VAL A 67 5.69 5.01 3.26
C VAL A 67 7.16 4.84 2.93
N ARG A 68 7.97 5.77 3.40
CA ARG A 68 9.42 5.64 3.31
C ARG A 68 10.04 5.86 4.68
N VAL A 69 11.09 5.12 4.97
CA VAL A 69 11.80 5.20 6.23
C VAL A 69 13.28 5.37 5.93
N GLU A 70 13.87 6.43 6.46
CA GLU A 70 15.31 6.67 6.38
C GLU A 70 15.92 6.25 7.73
N ASP A 71 16.35 4.99 7.81
CA ASP A 71 16.83 4.41 9.06
C ASP A 71 18.34 4.56 9.28
N GLN A 72 19.06 5.09 8.29
CA GLN A 72 20.48 5.36 8.43
C GLN A 72 20.78 6.67 9.14
N ARG A 73 19.75 7.48 9.36
CA ARG A 73 19.86 8.73 10.10
C ARG A 73 19.42 8.55 11.54
N MET A 74 20.01 9.33 12.41
CA MET A 74 19.64 9.38 13.83
C MET A 74 19.19 10.78 14.18
N PRO A 75 17.90 11.03 14.48
CA PRO A 75 16.82 10.04 14.61
C PRO A 75 16.30 9.51 13.26
N VAL A 76 15.64 8.37 13.31
CA VAL A 76 15.03 7.77 12.13
C VAL A 76 13.94 8.69 11.59
N GLU A 77 14.00 8.97 10.28
CA GLU A 77 13.00 9.82 9.62
C GLU A 77 11.97 8.93 8.91
N ARG A 78 10.70 9.19 9.16
CA ARG A 78 9.59 8.47 8.57
C ARG A 78 8.64 9.45 7.92
N ASP A 79 8.33 9.18 6.65
CA ASP A 79 7.42 10.01 5.87
C ASP A 79 6.40 9.14 5.18
N PHE A 80 5.21 9.69 4.95
CA PHE A 80 4.21 9.05 4.12
C PHE A 80 3.57 10.07 3.20
N ARG A 81 2.97 9.60 2.14
CA ARG A 81 2.14 10.43 1.28
C ARG A 81 0.97 9.59 0.76
N ILE A 82 -0.09 10.28 0.40
CA ILE A 82 -1.28 9.66 -0.14
C ILE A 82 -1.38 10.01 -1.62
N VAL A 83 -1.45 8.97 -2.46
CA VAL A 83 -1.72 9.11 -3.88
C VAL A 83 -3.17 8.71 -4.08
N GLY A 84 -4.03 9.68 -4.26
CA GLY A 84 -5.46 9.43 -4.39
C GLY A 84 -5.87 9.12 -5.81
N ILE A 85 -7.15 8.82 -5.92
CA ILE A 85 -7.81 8.68 -7.22
C ILE A 85 -7.66 10.00 -7.98
N ARG A 86 -7.52 9.93 -9.30
CA ARG A 86 -7.41 11.10 -10.18
C ARG A 86 -6.09 11.85 -10.06
N GLY A 87 -5.05 11.17 -9.57
CA GLY A 87 -3.70 11.71 -9.58
C GLY A 87 -3.40 12.77 -8.54
N ARG A 88 -4.29 13.00 -7.59
CA ARG A 88 -4.01 13.92 -6.50
C ARG A 88 -3.04 13.27 -5.52
N THR A 89 -1.90 13.89 -5.32
CA THR A 89 -0.86 13.38 -4.44
C THR A 89 -0.55 14.45 -3.39
N THR A 90 -0.54 14.05 -2.14
CA THR A 90 -0.11 14.93 -1.06
C THR A 90 1.40 15.11 -1.10
N PRO A 91 1.94 16.19 -0.52
CA PRO A 91 3.36 16.23 -0.25
C PRO A 91 3.73 15.12 0.75
N TRP A 92 5.02 14.84 0.88
CA TRP A 92 5.48 13.94 1.91
C TRP A 92 5.23 14.56 3.27
N ILE A 93 4.59 13.77 4.15
CA ILE A 93 4.20 14.20 5.49
C ILE A 93 5.04 13.42 6.49
N ARG A 94 5.74 14.13 7.38
CA ARG A 94 6.55 13.47 8.38
C ARG A 94 5.67 12.96 9.53
N TYR A 95 5.98 11.77 9.99
CA TYR A 95 5.33 11.24 11.17
C TYR A 95 6.37 10.70 12.15
N PHE A 96 5.96 10.61 13.39
CA PHE A 96 6.82 10.16 14.48
C PHE A 96 6.15 9.00 15.19
N TYR A 97 6.94 8.00 15.50
CA TYR A 97 6.50 6.88 16.33
C TYR A 97 7.37 6.87 17.59
N ASP A 98 6.76 7.04 18.73
CA ASP A 98 7.47 7.05 20.01
C ASP A 98 6.58 6.42 21.08
N ASP A 99 7.10 5.35 21.69
CA ASP A 99 6.48 4.69 22.84
C ASP A 99 5.01 4.35 22.60
N GLY A 100 4.71 3.78 21.44
CA GLY A 100 3.35 3.39 21.08
C GLY A 100 2.46 4.51 20.57
N THR A 101 3.00 5.73 20.44
CA THR A 101 2.23 6.88 19.97
C THR A 101 2.69 7.30 18.58
N LEU A 102 1.74 7.50 17.66
CA LEU A 102 2.00 8.06 16.35
C LEU A 102 1.55 9.51 16.31
N THR A 103 2.44 10.40 15.82
CA THR A 103 2.16 11.82 15.70
C THR A 103 2.52 12.28 14.31
N ILE A 104 1.67 13.12 13.72
CA ILE A 104 1.90 13.69 12.40
C ILE A 104 2.40 15.12 12.58
N GLU A 105 3.45 15.46 11.82
CA GLU A 105 3.97 16.83 11.78
C GLU A 105 3.02 17.67 10.93
N GLU A 106 2.48 18.71 11.54
CA GLU A 106 1.59 19.65 10.86
C GLU A 106 2.31 20.83 10.24
#